data_2071689c2f22c2a36132df1b8caff4d5
#
_entry.id   2071689c2f22c2a36132df1b8caff4d5
#
_cell.length_a   1.000
_cell.length_b   1.000
_cell.length_c   1.000
_cell.angle_alpha   90.00
_cell.angle_beta   90.00
_cell.angle_gamma   90.00
#
_symmetry.space_group_name_H-M   'P 1'
#
loop_
_entity.id
_entity.type
_entity.pdbx_description
1 polymer ?
#
loop_
_entity_poly.entity_id
_entity_poly.type
_entity_poly.pdbx_seq_one_letter_code
_entity_poly.pdbx_strand_id
1 'polypeptide(L)'
;MAMGSYLSIITLNVNGLNAPTKRQRLAEWIQKQDPYICCLQETHLKTGDTYRLKVKGWKKIFHANWDQKKAGVTILVSDKLDFKTKAVKRDKEGHYIMIKGSIQEEDITIINIYAPNIGAPQYVRQMLTSMKGEINNNTIIVGDFNTPFTSMVRSTKQKTNKETQTLNDTIDQLDLIDIYRTFHPKTMNFTFFSSAHRTFSNIDNIL
;
A
#
# COMPACT_ATOMS: atom_id res chain seq x y z
N MET A 1 -28.80 -2.16 -16.76
CA MET A 1 -28.23 -1.08 -15.94
C MET A 1 -26.96 -1.61 -15.32
N ALA A 2 -25.81 -1.18 -15.81
CA ALA A 2 -24.53 -1.51 -15.17
C ALA A 2 -24.48 -0.76 -13.84
N MET A 3 -24.62 -1.46 -12.72
CA MET A 3 -24.28 -0.91 -11.42
C MET A 3 -22.78 -0.69 -11.43
N GLY A 4 -22.35 0.57 -11.46
CA GLY A 4 -20.94 0.92 -11.26
C GLY A 4 -20.50 0.40 -9.91
N SER A 5 -19.83 -0.74 -9.90
CA SER A 5 -19.28 -1.31 -8.68
C SER A 5 -18.07 -0.46 -8.27
N TYR A 6 -18.24 0.36 -7.24
CA TYR A 6 -17.14 1.09 -6.61
C TYR A 6 -16.20 0.06 -5.95
N LEU A 7 -14.94 0.04 -6.36
CA LEU A 7 -13.91 -0.76 -5.73
C LEU A 7 -13.39 -0.02 -4.48
N SER A 8 -13.74 -0.49 -3.29
CA SER A 8 -13.22 0.08 -2.05
C SER A 8 -11.89 -0.56 -1.68
N ILE A 9 -10.87 0.26 -1.49
CA ILE A 9 -9.52 -0.15 -1.10
C ILE A 9 -9.15 0.59 0.18
N ILE A 10 -8.65 -0.16 1.17
CA ILE A 10 -8.09 0.41 2.40
C ILE A 10 -6.61 0.06 2.48
N THR A 11 -5.78 1.02 2.87
CA THR A 11 -4.37 0.82 3.20
C THR A 11 -4.14 1.17 4.67
N LEU A 12 -3.32 0.36 5.38
CA LEU A 12 -3.05 0.54 6.80
C LEU A 12 -1.70 -0.04 7.19
N ASN A 13 -0.81 0.80 7.74
CA ASN A 13 0.36 0.33 8.46
C ASN A 13 -0.08 -0.20 9.83
N VAL A 14 0.15 -1.49 10.10
CA VAL A 14 -0.33 -2.18 11.31
C VAL A 14 0.74 -2.30 12.38
N ASN A 15 1.99 -1.94 12.11
CA ASN A 15 3.10 -2.01 13.08
C ASN A 15 3.11 -3.32 13.88
N GLY A 16 3.16 -4.44 13.17
CA GLY A 16 3.27 -5.79 13.70
C GLY A 16 1.95 -6.47 14.08
N LEU A 17 1.79 -7.72 13.69
CA LEU A 17 0.63 -8.57 13.95
C LEU A 17 1.00 -9.83 14.77
N ASN A 18 2.09 -9.82 15.52
CA ASN A 18 2.53 -10.99 16.29
C ASN A 18 1.60 -11.30 17.47
N ALA A 19 1.00 -10.27 18.09
CA ALA A 19 0.07 -10.45 19.21
C ALA A 19 -1.31 -10.94 18.73
N PRO A 20 -1.86 -12.02 19.31
CA PRO A 20 -3.18 -12.55 18.96
C PRO A 20 -4.30 -11.51 19.07
N THR A 21 -4.30 -10.72 20.15
CA THR A 21 -5.30 -9.68 20.40
C THR A 21 -5.29 -8.60 19.31
N LYS A 22 -4.11 -8.26 18.78
CA LYS A 22 -3.99 -7.27 17.72
C LYS A 22 -4.54 -7.80 16.39
N ARG A 23 -4.27 -9.07 16.08
CA ARG A 23 -4.88 -9.72 14.90
C ARG A 23 -6.39 -9.78 14.99
N GLN A 24 -6.93 -10.11 16.17
CA GLN A 24 -8.38 -10.15 16.39
C GLN A 24 -9.02 -8.76 16.19
N ARG A 25 -8.47 -7.71 16.83
CA ARG A 25 -8.96 -6.34 16.66
C ARG A 25 -8.88 -5.87 15.21
N LEU A 26 -7.80 -6.21 14.51
CA LEU A 26 -7.67 -5.90 13.09
C LEU A 26 -8.75 -6.61 12.26
N ALA A 27 -9.00 -7.91 12.53
CA ALA A 27 -10.02 -8.69 11.82
C ALA A 27 -11.43 -8.09 12.03
N GLU A 28 -11.77 -7.74 13.27
CA GLU A 28 -13.03 -7.08 13.62
C GLU A 28 -13.17 -5.72 12.92
N TRP A 29 -12.08 -4.94 12.88
CA TRP A 29 -12.04 -3.65 12.21
C TRP A 29 -12.23 -3.78 10.69
N ILE A 30 -11.52 -4.73 10.04
CA ILE A 30 -11.69 -4.99 8.60
C ILE A 30 -13.12 -5.39 8.29
N GLN A 31 -13.73 -6.27 9.09
CA GLN A 31 -15.13 -6.67 8.93
C GLN A 31 -16.10 -5.48 9.06
N LYS A 32 -15.83 -4.56 9.98
CA LYS A 32 -16.64 -3.36 10.19
C LYS A 32 -16.51 -2.37 9.03
N GLN A 33 -15.30 -2.19 8.47
CA GLN A 33 -15.08 -1.31 7.31
C GLN A 33 -15.58 -1.93 6.01
N ASP A 34 -15.61 -3.26 5.94
CA ASP A 34 -16.08 -4.07 4.81
C ASP A 34 -15.48 -3.68 3.44
N PRO A 35 -14.15 -3.49 3.32
CA PRO A 35 -13.53 -3.15 2.05
C PRO A 35 -13.51 -4.33 1.10
N TYR A 36 -13.50 -4.08 -0.21
CA TYR A 36 -13.23 -5.13 -1.19
C TYR A 36 -11.78 -5.59 -1.15
N ILE A 37 -10.85 -4.65 -0.91
CA ILE A 37 -9.41 -4.93 -0.82
C ILE A 37 -8.84 -4.21 0.40
N CYS A 38 -8.02 -4.94 1.17
CA CYS A 38 -7.32 -4.38 2.32
C CYS A 38 -5.82 -4.65 2.18
N CYS A 39 -5.02 -3.57 2.12
CA CYS A 39 -3.58 -3.59 1.99
C CYS A 39 -2.95 -3.23 3.34
N LEU A 40 -2.15 -4.15 3.90
CA LEU A 40 -1.51 -3.98 5.20
C LEU A 40 0.00 -3.87 5.01
N GLN A 41 0.63 -2.98 5.79
CA GLN A 41 2.08 -2.81 5.84
C GLN A 41 2.58 -3.08 7.27
N GLU A 42 3.86 -3.39 7.40
CA GLU A 42 4.52 -3.75 8.66
C GLU A 42 3.81 -4.89 9.42
N THR A 43 3.46 -5.95 8.71
CA THR A 43 2.77 -7.08 9.37
C THR A 43 3.68 -7.83 10.34
N HIS A 44 4.99 -7.83 10.13
CA HIS A 44 6.02 -8.49 10.94
C HIS A 44 5.78 -9.99 11.15
N LEU A 45 5.00 -10.62 10.28
CA LEU A 45 4.76 -12.06 10.31
C LEU A 45 5.93 -12.80 9.66
N LYS A 46 6.33 -13.93 10.23
CA LYS A 46 7.20 -14.87 9.53
C LYS A 46 6.40 -15.68 8.51
N THR A 47 7.08 -16.21 7.51
CA THR A 47 6.46 -17.05 6.48
C THR A 47 5.66 -18.20 7.07
N GLY A 48 6.19 -18.87 8.10
CA GLY A 48 5.49 -19.96 8.81
C GLY A 48 4.33 -19.53 9.71
N ASP A 49 4.14 -18.22 9.95
CA ASP A 49 3.10 -17.69 10.86
C ASP A 49 1.93 -17.03 10.13
N THR A 50 1.96 -16.97 8.79
CA THR A 50 0.95 -16.28 7.96
C THR A 50 -0.46 -16.84 8.14
N TYR A 51 -0.58 -18.16 8.40
CA TYR A 51 -1.86 -18.84 8.67
C TYR A 51 -2.60 -18.30 9.89
N ARG A 52 -1.91 -17.55 10.76
CA ARG A 52 -2.50 -16.94 11.97
C ARG A 52 -3.35 -15.70 11.66
N LEU A 53 -3.12 -15.04 10.53
CA LEU A 53 -3.98 -13.94 10.11
C LEU A 53 -5.18 -14.51 9.36
N LYS A 54 -6.34 -14.49 10.02
CA LYS A 54 -7.62 -14.94 9.46
C LYS A 54 -8.65 -13.85 9.64
N VAL A 55 -9.35 -13.51 8.56
CA VAL A 55 -10.44 -12.55 8.57
C VAL A 55 -11.64 -13.20 7.89
N LYS A 56 -12.76 -13.35 8.62
CA LYS A 56 -13.98 -13.94 8.08
C LYS A 56 -14.50 -13.06 6.94
N GLY A 57 -14.71 -13.65 5.75
CA GLY A 57 -15.12 -12.94 4.55
C GLY A 57 -13.97 -12.48 3.64
N TRP A 58 -12.71 -12.76 4.03
CA TRP A 58 -11.49 -12.51 3.24
C TRP A 58 -10.61 -13.76 3.22
N LYS A 59 -10.93 -14.73 2.38
CA LYS A 59 -10.17 -16.00 2.29
C LYS A 59 -8.92 -15.88 1.43
N LYS A 60 -8.93 -14.95 0.44
CA LYS A 60 -7.78 -14.71 -0.41
C LYS A 60 -6.86 -13.71 0.29
N ILE A 61 -5.79 -14.23 0.91
CA ILE A 61 -4.79 -13.44 1.64
C ILE A 61 -3.42 -13.74 1.04
N PHE A 62 -2.76 -12.69 0.55
CA PHE A 62 -1.46 -12.77 -0.09
C PHE A 62 -0.43 -12.06 0.78
N HIS A 63 0.69 -12.71 1.07
CA HIS A 63 1.75 -12.20 1.94
C HIS A 63 3.08 -12.11 1.20
N ALA A 64 3.86 -11.06 1.49
CA ALA A 64 5.29 -11.03 1.31
C ALA A 64 5.91 -10.68 2.67
N ASN A 65 6.74 -11.56 3.21
CA ASN A 65 7.27 -11.45 4.57
C ASN A 65 8.79 -11.49 4.55
N TRP A 66 9.39 -10.92 5.59
CA TRP A 66 10.81 -11.07 5.87
C TRP A 66 11.00 -11.87 7.17
N ASP A 67 11.93 -12.83 7.14
CA ASP A 67 12.15 -13.72 8.29
C ASP A 67 12.69 -12.99 9.53
N GLN A 68 13.23 -11.76 9.36
CA GLN A 68 13.72 -10.93 10.46
C GLN A 68 12.62 -10.15 11.21
N LYS A 69 11.33 -10.32 10.87
CA LYS A 69 10.18 -9.63 11.49
C LYS A 69 10.27 -8.09 11.48
N LYS A 70 10.86 -7.50 10.43
CA LYS A 70 11.06 -6.04 10.33
C LYS A 70 10.22 -5.36 9.26
N ALA A 71 9.61 -6.13 8.40
CA ALA A 71 8.77 -5.65 7.31
C ALA A 71 7.54 -6.56 7.19
N GLY A 72 7.04 -6.71 6.01
CA GLY A 72 5.92 -7.59 5.68
C GLY A 72 4.74 -6.78 5.17
N VAL A 73 4.26 -7.18 4.01
CA VAL A 73 3.08 -6.61 3.38
C VAL A 73 2.07 -7.69 3.07
N THR A 74 0.80 -7.35 3.17
CA THR A 74 -0.30 -8.30 2.95
C THR A 74 -1.40 -7.63 2.15
N ILE A 75 -2.00 -8.37 1.22
CA ILE A 75 -3.23 -7.98 0.53
C ILE A 75 -4.30 -8.99 0.87
N LEU A 76 -5.43 -8.52 1.40
CA LEU A 76 -6.63 -9.31 1.61
C LEU A 76 -7.68 -8.91 0.58
N VAL A 77 -8.30 -9.89 -0.05
CA VAL A 77 -9.38 -9.69 -1.01
C VAL A 77 -10.66 -10.30 -0.47
N SER A 78 -11.72 -9.49 -0.46
CA SER A 78 -13.05 -9.91 0.03
C SER A 78 -13.61 -11.05 -0.81
N ASP A 79 -14.26 -12.00 -0.15
CA ASP A 79 -14.98 -13.11 -0.80
C ASP A 79 -16.17 -12.61 -1.67
N LYS A 80 -16.63 -11.36 -1.44
CA LYS A 80 -17.67 -10.71 -2.24
C LYS A 80 -17.18 -10.25 -3.61
N LEU A 81 -15.84 -10.14 -3.80
CA LEU A 81 -15.24 -9.72 -5.04
C LEU A 81 -14.87 -10.95 -5.88
N ASP A 82 -15.41 -11.04 -7.11
CA ASP A 82 -15.02 -12.09 -8.06
C ASP A 82 -13.61 -11.81 -8.62
N PHE A 83 -12.63 -11.89 -7.74
CA PHE A 83 -11.23 -11.71 -8.10
C PHE A 83 -10.61 -13.04 -8.50
N LYS A 84 -10.21 -13.16 -9.77
CA LYS A 84 -9.51 -14.33 -10.31
C LYS A 84 -8.02 -14.04 -10.35
N THR A 85 -7.25 -14.67 -9.46
CA THR A 85 -5.79 -14.49 -9.38
C THR A 85 -5.10 -15.11 -10.58
N LYS A 86 -4.27 -14.33 -11.29
CA LYS A 86 -3.44 -14.78 -12.43
C LYS A 86 -1.98 -14.96 -12.03
N ALA A 87 -1.42 -14.01 -11.27
CA ALA A 87 -0.02 -14.06 -10.83
C ALA A 87 0.17 -13.34 -9.49
N VAL A 88 1.20 -13.75 -8.75
CA VAL A 88 1.62 -13.10 -7.51
C VAL A 88 3.14 -12.99 -7.52
N LYS A 89 3.65 -11.75 -7.42
CA LYS A 89 5.07 -11.46 -7.28
C LYS A 89 5.32 -10.93 -5.88
N ARG A 90 6.30 -11.52 -5.19
CA ARG A 90 6.64 -11.21 -3.81
C ARG A 90 8.07 -10.71 -3.71
N ASP A 91 8.26 -9.63 -2.98
CA ASP A 91 9.59 -9.23 -2.57
C ASP A 91 10.14 -10.16 -1.48
N LYS A 92 11.44 -10.47 -1.55
CA LYS A 92 12.10 -11.38 -0.60
C LYS A 92 12.27 -10.76 0.78
N GLU A 93 12.37 -9.44 0.83
CA GLU A 93 12.53 -8.67 2.07
C GLU A 93 11.20 -8.15 2.63
N GLY A 94 10.08 -8.49 1.98
CA GLY A 94 8.75 -8.14 2.44
C GLY A 94 8.38 -6.67 2.29
N HIS A 95 9.03 -5.94 1.39
CA HIS A 95 8.76 -4.52 1.14
C HIS A 95 7.66 -4.28 0.11
N TYR A 96 7.38 -5.23 -0.77
CA TYR A 96 6.23 -5.14 -1.66
C TYR A 96 5.63 -6.50 -2.00
N ILE A 97 4.39 -6.47 -2.40
CA ILE A 97 3.70 -7.58 -3.05
C ILE A 97 2.87 -7.03 -4.21
N MET A 98 2.93 -7.72 -5.34
CA MET A 98 2.11 -7.46 -6.52
C MET A 98 1.19 -8.65 -6.75
N ILE A 99 -0.09 -8.40 -6.90
CA ILE A 99 -1.05 -9.40 -7.39
C ILE A 99 -1.63 -8.95 -8.72
N LYS A 100 -1.68 -9.86 -9.68
CA LYS A 100 -2.36 -9.68 -10.96
C LYS A 100 -3.56 -10.61 -11.02
N GLY A 101 -4.66 -10.10 -11.50
CA GLY A 101 -5.89 -10.87 -11.63
C GLY A 101 -6.90 -10.17 -12.50
N SER A 102 -8.15 -10.62 -12.43
CA SER A 102 -9.26 -9.97 -13.11
C SER A 102 -10.50 -9.90 -12.20
N ILE A 103 -11.28 -8.86 -12.40
CA ILE A 103 -12.59 -8.64 -11.79
C ILE A 103 -13.57 -8.46 -12.94
N GLN A 104 -14.62 -9.31 -13.02
CA GLN A 104 -15.60 -9.25 -14.12
C GLN A 104 -14.92 -9.24 -15.52
N GLU A 105 -13.91 -10.08 -15.68
CA GLU A 105 -13.09 -10.24 -16.91
C GLU A 105 -12.14 -9.07 -17.23
N GLU A 106 -12.18 -7.96 -16.48
CA GLU A 106 -11.23 -6.86 -16.61
C GLU A 106 -9.98 -7.11 -15.79
N ASP A 107 -8.82 -6.95 -16.43
CA ASP A 107 -7.53 -7.14 -15.77
C ASP A 107 -7.23 -6.02 -14.78
N ILE A 108 -6.68 -6.38 -13.63
CA ILE A 108 -6.24 -5.45 -12.61
C ILE A 108 -4.91 -5.92 -11.99
N THR A 109 -4.05 -4.97 -11.72
CA THR A 109 -2.81 -5.17 -10.96
C THR A 109 -2.86 -4.33 -9.69
N ILE A 110 -2.58 -4.95 -8.54
CA ILE A 110 -2.52 -4.26 -7.26
C ILE A 110 -1.12 -4.48 -6.67
N ILE A 111 -0.46 -3.39 -6.32
CA ILE A 111 0.86 -3.38 -5.71
C ILE A 111 0.74 -2.73 -4.34
N ASN A 112 1.06 -3.48 -3.29
CA ASN A 112 1.13 -2.98 -1.92
C ASN A 112 2.60 -2.82 -1.52
N ILE A 113 2.97 -1.60 -1.07
CA ILE A 113 4.35 -1.19 -0.80
C ILE A 113 4.52 -0.81 0.66
N TYR A 114 5.66 -1.17 1.22
CA TYR A 114 6.21 -0.62 2.45
C TYR A 114 7.66 -0.18 2.19
N ALA A 115 7.88 1.11 1.99
CA ALA A 115 9.22 1.63 1.78
C ALA A 115 9.99 1.69 3.10
N PRO A 116 11.31 1.43 3.09
CA PRO A 116 12.13 1.54 4.30
C PRO A 116 12.18 2.99 4.81
N ASN A 117 12.27 3.18 6.14
CA ASN A 117 12.30 4.52 6.74
C ASN A 117 13.50 5.37 6.28
N ILE A 118 14.62 4.74 5.93
CA ILE A 118 15.84 5.41 5.44
C ILE A 118 15.96 5.15 3.95
N GLY A 119 16.13 6.22 3.16
CA GLY A 119 16.28 6.13 1.70
C GLY A 119 14.98 5.80 0.97
N ALA A 120 13.82 6.06 1.57
CA ALA A 120 12.51 5.78 0.99
C ALA A 120 12.33 6.32 -0.44
N PRO A 121 12.64 7.58 -0.77
CA PRO A 121 12.47 8.10 -2.13
C PRO A 121 13.27 7.32 -3.17
N GLN A 122 14.52 6.99 -2.86
CA GLN A 122 15.39 6.24 -3.76
C GLN A 122 14.87 4.80 -3.93
N TYR A 123 14.46 4.16 -2.84
CA TYR A 123 13.90 2.80 -2.87
C TYR A 123 12.65 2.74 -3.75
N VAL A 124 11.67 3.63 -3.51
CA VAL A 124 10.42 3.68 -4.28
C VAL A 124 10.69 3.93 -5.76
N ARG A 125 11.58 4.88 -6.08
CA ARG A 125 12.00 5.15 -7.46
C ARG A 125 12.59 3.91 -8.13
N GLN A 126 13.51 3.22 -7.49
CA GLN A 126 14.14 2.01 -8.05
C GLN A 126 13.10 0.89 -8.27
N MET A 127 12.23 0.69 -7.30
CA MET A 127 11.16 -0.31 -7.37
C MET A 127 10.19 0.00 -8.51
N LEU A 128 9.66 1.23 -8.61
CA LEU A 128 8.78 1.64 -9.70
C LEU A 128 9.46 1.49 -11.08
N THR A 129 10.71 1.89 -11.19
CA THR A 129 11.50 1.73 -12.42
C THR A 129 11.65 0.25 -12.81
N SER A 130 11.91 -0.63 -11.83
CA SER A 130 12.03 -2.07 -12.07
C SER A 130 10.72 -2.75 -12.50
N MET A 131 9.60 -2.13 -12.18
CA MET A 131 8.25 -2.61 -12.49
C MET A 131 7.61 -1.89 -13.70
N LYS A 132 8.33 -0.98 -14.37
CA LYS A 132 7.80 -0.15 -15.46
C LYS A 132 7.05 -0.98 -16.52
N GLY A 133 7.57 -2.14 -16.90
CA GLY A 133 6.92 -3.03 -17.88
C GLY A 133 5.68 -3.77 -17.36
N GLU A 134 5.37 -3.68 -16.07
CA GLU A 134 4.24 -4.34 -15.42
C GLU A 134 3.14 -3.35 -15.00
N ILE A 135 3.45 -2.05 -14.98
CA ILE A 135 2.54 -0.95 -14.67
C ILE A 135 1.80 -0.53 -15.95
N ASN A 136 0.50 -0.44 -15.87
CA ASN A 136 -0.40 0.01 -16.94
C ASN A 136 -1.61 0.73 -16.34
N ASN A 137 -2.54 1.18 -17.18
CA ASN A 137 -3.73 1.94 -16.76
C ASN A 137 -4.66 1.20 -15.79
N ASN A 138 -4.49 -0.12 -15.63
CA ASN A 138 -5.26 -0.95 -14.70
C ASN A 138 -4.43 -1.31 -13.46
N THR A 139 -3.41 -0.54 -13.15
CA THR A 139 -2.53 -0.75 -11.99
C THR A 139 -2.87 0.22 -10.87
N ILE A 140 -3.05 -0.30 -9.67
CA ILE A 140 -3.23 0.48 -8.44
C ILE A 140 -2.05 0.18 -7.52
N ILE A 141 -1.35 1.23 -7.11
CA ILE A 141 -0.20 1.15 -6.20
C ILE A 141 -0.58 1.82 -4.89
N VAL A 142 -0.55 1.08 -3.81
CA VAL A 142 -0.94 1.56 -2.47
C VAL A 142 0.13 1.26 -1.45
N GLY A 143 0.13 1.99 -0.35
CA GLY A 143 0.94 1.61 0.81
C GLY A 143 1.57 2.78 1.54
N ASP A 144 2.50 2.42 2.41
CA ASP A 144 3.33 3.33 3.18
C ASP A 144 4.64 3.59 2.42
N PHE A 145 4.73 4.75 1.81
CA PHE A 145 5.88 5.16 1.01
C PHE A 145 7.00 5.80 1.84
N ASN A 146 6.76 6.05 3.13
CA ASN A 146 7.71 6.71 4.05
C ASN A 146 8.34 8.00 3.49
N THR A 147 7.68 8.63 2.51
CA THR A 147 8.10 9.89 1.89
C THR A 147 6.89 10.65 1.36
N PRO A 148 6.79 11.95 1.59
CA PRO A 148 5.74 12.77 0.99
C PRO A 148 6.07 13.02 -0.50
N PHE A 149 5.06 12.91 -1.37
CA PHE A 149 5.24 13.15 -2.80
C PHE A 149 5.22 14.64 -3.17
N THR A 150 4.59 15.50 -2.38
CA THR A 150 4.49 16.94 -2.68
C THR A 150 4.92 17.82 -1.53
N SER A 151 5.42 19.03 -1.84
CA SER A 151 5.76 20.05 -0.85
C SER A 151 4.57 20.58 -0.06
N MET A 152 3.34 20.49 -0.59
CA MET A 152 2.11 20.92 0.10
C MET A 152 1.73 20.03 1.30
N VAL A 153 2.36 18.87 1.44
CA VAL A 153 2.10 17.89 2.50
C VAL A 153 3.04 18.08 3.70
N ARG A 154 3.86 19.13 3.70
CA ARG A 154 4.78 19.45 4.80
C ARG A 154 4.31 20.69 5.55
N SER A 155 4.23 20.60 6.88
CA SER A 155 3.83 21.71 7.75
C SER A 155 4.89 22.84 7.87
N THR A 156 6.04 22.69 7.26
CA THR A 156 7.14 23.66 7.27
C THR A 156 7.68 23.92 5.86
N LYS A 157 8.24 25.11 5.62
CA LYS A 157 8.91 25.53 4.37
C LYS A 157 10.19 24.71 4.07
N GLN A 158 10.17 23.41 4.27
CA GLN A 158 11.29 22.55 3.93
C GLN A 158 11.40 22.44 2.40
N LYS A 159 12.54 22.81 1.85
CA LYS A 159 12.86 22.56 0.42
C LYS A 159 12.74 21.06 0.17
N THR A 160 12.04 20.68 -0.90
CA THR A 160 12.04 19.32 -1.41
C THR A 160 13.48 18.90 -1.64
N ASN A 161 13.92 17.79 -1.08
CA ASN A 161 15.27 17.31 -1.34
C ASN A 161 15.33 16.75 -2.77
N LYS A 162 16.54 16.64 -3.32
CA LYS A 162 16.76 16.18 -4.70
C LYS A 162 16.20 14.78 -4.94
N GLU A 163 16.23 13.91 -3.95
CA GLU A 163 15.72 12.52 -4.04
C GLU A 163 14.19 12.48 -4.19
N THR A 164 13.48 13.29 -3.41
CA THR A 164 12.01 13.42 -3.51
C THR A 164 11.61 14.02 -4.86
N GLN A 165 12.37 15.00 -5.37
CA GLN A 165 12.10 15.56 -6.70
C GLN A 165 12.27 14.50 -7.78
N THR A 166 13.38 13.74 -7.75
CA THR A 166 13.62 12.65 -8.73
C THR A 166 12.56 11.56 -8.65
N LEU A 167 12.01 11.27 -7.45
CA LEU A 167 10.90 10.34 -7.31
C LEU A 167 9.64 10.88 -7.98
N ASN A 168 9.29 12.16 -7.77
CA ASN A 168 8.14 12.78 -8.42
C ASN A 168 8.27 12.75 -9.94
N ASP A 169 9.47 13.08 -10.47
CA ASP A 169 9.74 12.98 -11.91
C ASP A 169 9.53 11.54 -12.43
N THR A 170 9.83 10.52 -11.62
CA THR A 170 9.59 9.12 -11.99
C THR A 170 8.10 8.77 -11.99
N ILE A 171 7.34 9.27 -11.01
CA ILE A 171 5.88 9.10 -10.93
C ILE A 171 5.23 9.72 -12.17
N ASP A 172 5.63 10.94 -12.54
CA ASP A 172 5.13 11.64 -13.73
C ASP A 172 5.51 10.89 -15.02
N GLN A 173 6.74 10.37 -15.14
CA GLN A 173 7.20 9.56 -16.29
C GLN A 173 6.46 8.24 -16.46
N LEU A 174 5.88 7.71 -15.38
CA LEU A 174 5.07 6.48 -15.40
C LEU A 174 3.57 6.76 -15.54
N ASP A 175 3.18 8.02 -15.75
CA ASP A 175 1.79 8.48 -15.81
C ASP A 175 0.95 8.07 -14.59
N LEU A 176 1.60 7.98 -13.41
CA LEU A 176 0.94 7.65 -12.17
C LEU A 176 0.30 8.89 -11.56
N ILE A 177 -0.91 8.74 -11.05
CA ILE A 177 -1.72 9.82 -10.50
C ILE A 177 -2.01 9.56 -9.02
N ASP A 178 -1.66 10.49 -8.13
CA ASP A 178 -2.10 10.46 -6.73
C ASP A 178 -3.62 10.67 -6.68
N ILE A 179 -4.34 9.59 -6.45
CA ILE A 179 -5.81 9.56 -6.45
C ILE A 179 -6.36 10.49 -5.38
N TYR A 180 -5.80 10.45 -4.17
CA TYR A 180 -6.27 11.32 -3.09
C TYR A 180 -6.12 12.80 -3.46
N ARG A 181 -4.98 13.16 -4.02
CA ARG A 181 -4.68 14.53 -4.41
C ARG A 181 -5.56 15.02 -5.56
N THR A 182 -5.90 14.13 -6.47
CA THR A 182 -6.82 14.43 -7.59
C THR A 182 -8.19 14.85 -7.09
N PHE A 183 -8.74 14.14 -6.09
CA PHE A 183 -10.06 14.46 -5.54
C PHE A 183 -10.04 15.55 -4.45
N HIS A 184 -8.88 15.78 -3.81
CA HIS A 184 -8.72 16.71 -2.69
C HIS A 184 -7.52 17.65 -2.87
N PRO A 185 -7.46 18.45 -3.95
CA PRO A 185 -6.26 19.20 -4.33
C PRO A 185 -5.83 20.28 -3.31
N LYS A 186 -6.76 20.77 -2.49
CA LYS A 186 -6.52 21.84 -1.51
C LYS A 186 -6.50 21.35 -0.05
N THR A 187 -6.77 20.08 0.21
CA THR A 187 -6.87 19.56 1.57
C THR A 187 -5.50 19.13 2.07
N MET A 188 -5.08 19.69 3.21
CA MET A 188 -3.89 19.21 3.93
C MET A 188 -4.31 18.08 4.86
N ASN A 189 -4.06 16.84 4.46
CA ASN A 189 -4.20 15.68 5.32
C ASN A 189 -2.84 15.11 5.65
N PHE A 190 -2.69 14.71 6.90
CA PHE A 190 -1.46 14.13 7.40
C PHE A 190 -1.76 12.73 7.92
N THR A 191 -1.01 11.73 7.47
CA THR A 191 -1.13 10.35 7.93
C THR A 191 -0.08 10.00 8.98
N PHE A 192 0.93 10.85 9.14
CA PHE A 192 2.04 10.65 10.06
C PHE A 192 2.41 11.92 10.82
N PHE A 193 2.70 11.78 12.14
CA PHE A 193 3.27 12.81 12.98
C PHE A 193 4.64 12.39 13.52
N SER A 194 5.68 13.13 13.19
CA SER A 194 7.02 12.94 13.78
C SER A 194 7.17 13.72 15.08
N SER A 195 7.20 13.04 16.21
CA SER A 195 7.42 13.66 17.52
C SER A 195 8.83 14.25 17.66
N ALA A 196 9.83 13.65 17.02
CA ALA A 196 11.22 14.12 17.05
C ALA A 196 11.41 15.47 16.33
N HIS A 197 10.69 15.69 15.24
CA HIS A 197 10.78 16.90 14.42
C HIS A 197 9.56 17.82 14.56
N ARG A 198 8.55 17.42 15.33
CA ARG A 198 7.26 18.11 15.49
C ARG A 198 6.64 18.51 14.15
N THR A 199 6.70 17.60 13.17
CA THR A 199 6.19 17.81 11.81
C THR A 199 5.15 16.77 11.45
N PHE A 200 4.19 17.18 10.64
CA PHE A 200 3.19 16.30 10.04
C PHE A 200 3.55 16.01 8.58
N SER A 201 3.30 14.80 8.11
CA SER A 201 3.48 14.42 6.72
C SER A 201 2.43 13.41 6.28
N ASN A 202 2.20 13.32 4.98
CA ASN A 202 1.42 12.26 4.36
C ASN A 202 2.40 11.29 3.70
N ILE A 203 2.45 10.06 4.20
CA ILE A 203 3.35 9.00 3.72
C ILE A 203 2.60 7.78 3.18
N ASP A 204 1.30 7.68 3.48
CA ASP A 204 0.42 6.66 2.90
C ASP A 204 -0.30 7.24 1.68
N ASN A 205 -0.15 6.59 0.54
CA ASN A 205 -0.67 7.07 -0.74
C ASN A 205 -1.33 5.95 -1.55
N ILE A 206 -2.15 6.36 -2.54
CA ILE A 206 -2.72 5.50 -3.58
C ILE A 206 -2.44 6.18 -4.93
N LEU A 207 -1.70 5.49 -5.79
CA LEU A 207 -1.34 5.91 -7.13
C LEU A 207 -2.04 5.04 -8.17
#